data_33a8a870a692bc71fe17808a7e5c2f52
#
_entry.id   33a8a870a692bc71fe17808a7e5c2f52
#
_cell.length_a   1.000
_cell.length_b   1.000
_cell.length_c   1.000
_cell.angle_alpha   90.00
_cell.angle_beta   90.00
_cell.angle_gamma   90.00
#
_symmetry.space_group_name_H-M   'P 1'
#
loop_
_entity.id
_entity.type
_entity.pdbx_description
1 polymer ?
#
loop_
_entity_poly.entity_id
_entity_poly.type
_entity_poly.pdbx_seq_one_letter_code
_entity_poly.pdbx_strand_id
1 'polypeptide(L)'
;MRRLFLPAVVLASAAAQAAPRTAWVAVGDCRDPDLLRQAHAFEAKLEERLGPQLIGEAQFQARVGPPPTHSLEEVRRQVATAENLFYNDRVGDALKLLDQTLAELERLPPGSERWKTFSDAQLIRGMALYTSRRREASDDAFRAVLRIDPRHVMSADAFSPFYRQRFEKLRKELARARRYRLSVQTTPSAAGVFVDGALLGHTPASLELPAGSYQVLVGKPEAFSFPRPVALREDNALRVDLGFEQSVPPSRAPCLQQATGGKDTPLGNALKLGLLLEVDTLVVLRLDRPAAGPSWLSAAVLDTRTAQRTREGGIQLRSQPAGADDLGELARFVITGERSERVVVVERTVSPAPLTAAPMIPRAEAPGVQLTQPGPAAGSRTWKTPTGITLTALGAIGLGLGTVFQVKASDSASKFNQAYANGSAPLPSQVATIDQYRSDAQTQQTLAYVGWGVGAAALGAGLWLWLTDGKPPPATVVAGPGSVTVAGRF
;
A
#
# COMPACT_ATOMS: atom_id res chain seq x y z
N MET A 1 55.87 16.34 -30.16
CA MET A 1 54.84 15.34 -29.72
C MET A 1 54.57 15.52 -28.22
N ARG A 2 53.53 16.29 -27.86
CA ARG A 2 53.14 16.52 -26.49
C ARG A 2 51.98 15.60 -26.18
N ARG A 3 52.16 14.61 -25.28
CA ARG A 3 51.11 13.72 -24.79
C ARG A 3 50.32 14.46 -23.70
N LEU A 4 49.08 14.78 -23.99
CA LEU A 4 48.10 15.24 -23.03
C LEU A 4 47.59 14.05 -22.19
N PHE A 5 47.93 14.01 -20.90
CA PHE A 5 47.31 13.11 -19.92
C PHE A 5 46.02 13.78 -19.45
N LEU A 6 44.88 13.21 -19.78
CA LEU A 6 43.58 13.53 -19.14
C LEU A 6 43.49 12.72 -17.85
N PRO A 7 43.22 13.34 -16.68
CA PRO A 7 42.93 12.59 -15.49
C PRO A 7 41.49 12.03 -15.58
N ALA A 8 41.35 10.73 -15.42
CA ALA A 8 40.07 10.07 -15.25
C ALA A 8 39.51 10.43 -13.89
N VAL A 9 38.47 11.26 -13.85
CA VAL A 9 37.70 11.55 -12.65
C VAL A 9 36.77 10.35 -12.40
N VAL A 10 37.15 9.48 -11.49
CA VAL A 10 36.28 8.42 -10.97
C VAL A 10 35.25 9.09 -10.03
N LEU A 11 34.07 9.35 -10.56
CA LEU A 11 32.89 9.69 -9.74
C LEU A 11 32.44 8.43 -9.00
N ALA A 12 32.92 8.27 -7.76
CA ALA A 12 32.37 7.31 -6.82
C ALA A 12 30.95 7.80 -6.45
N SER A 13 29.95 7.21 -7.08
CA SER A 13 28.54 7.35 -6.65
C SER A 13 28.41 6.69 -5.28
N ALA A 14 28.55 7.46 -4.21
CA ALA A 14 28.12 7.04 -2.89
C ALA A 14 26.60 6.84 -2.98
N ALA A 15 26.15 5.59 -3.07
CA ALA A 15 24.75 5.26 -2.85
C ALA A 15 24.45 5.72 -1.42
N ALA A 16 23.69 6.81 -1.31
CA ALA A 16 23.18 7.27 -0.02
C ALA A 16 22.30 6.13 0.50
N GLN A 17 22.84 5.34 1.43
CA GLN A 17 22.05 4.33 2.13
C GLN A 17 20.98 5.10 2.88
N ALA A 18 19.72 4.87 2.53
CA ALA A 18 18.61 5.43 3.28
C ALA A 18 18.78 5.04 4.75
N ALA A 19 18.63 6.00 5.65
CA ALA A 19 18.75 5.75 7.08
C ALA A 19 17.77 4.63 7.50
N PRO A 20 18.17 3.72 8.39
CA PRO A 20 17.35 2.59 8.79
C PRO A 20 16.01 3.09 9.37
N ARG A 21 14.91 2.55 8.88
CA ARG A 21 13.56 2.91 9.31
C ARG A 21 13.14 2.02 10.45
N THR A 22 12.57 2.62 11.48
CA THR A 22 12.06 1.94 12.66
C THR A 22 10.55 2.16 12.80
N ALA A 23 9.82 1.11 13.13
CA ALA A 23 8.43 1.21 13.57
C ALA A 23 8.27 0.62 14.96
N TRP A 24 7.13 0.88 15.58
CA TRP A 24 6.73 0.24 16.81
C TRP A 24 5.32 -0.35 16.69
N VAL A 25 5.00 -1.31 17.55
CA VAL A 25 3.67 -1.90 17.63
C VAL A 25 3.40 -2.37 19.05
N ALA A 26 2.22 -2.08 19.56
CA ALA A 26 1.72 -2.68 20.80
C ALA A 26 1.17 -4.08 20.50
N VAL A 27 1.37 -5.02 21.40
CA VAL A 27 0.84 -6.40 21.30
C VAL A 27 0.04 -6.71 22.56
N GLY A 28 -1.25 -7.02 22.36
CA GLY A 28 -2.15 -7.32 23.48
C GLY A 28 -3.61 -7.19 23.09
N ASP A 29 -4.47 -6.77 24.02
CA ASP A 29 -5.81 -6.34 23.69
C ASP A 29 -5.77 -4.90 23.16
N CYS A 30 -6.01 -4.72 21.88
CA CYS A 30 -5.99 -3.41 21.23
C CYS A 30 -7.15 -2.48 21.66
N ARG A 31 -8.05 -2.95 22.52
CA ARG A 31 -9.09 -2.14 23.18
C ARG A 31 -8.70 -1.72 24.59
N ASP A 32 -7.61 -2.24 25.13
CA ASP A 32 -7.12 -1.91 26.47
C ASP A 32 -6.60 -0.46 26.51
N PRO A 33 -7.28 0.46 27.22
CA PRO A 33 -6.89 1.86 27.25
C PRO A 33 -5.54 2.08 27.95
N ASP A 34 -5.14 1.19 28.85
CA ASP A 34 -3.86 1.29 29.55
C ASP A 34 -2.71 0.93 28.62
N LEU A 35 -2.85 -0.16 27.85
CA LEU A 35 -1.87 -0.54 26.82
C LEU A 35 -1.68 0.62 25.83
N LEU A 36 -2.76 1.19 25.33
CA LEU A 36 -2.70 2.28 24.36
C LEU A 36 -2.07 3.55 24.93
N ARG A 37 -2.38 3.90 26.19
CA ARG A 37 -1.73 5.05 26.86
C ARG A 37 -0.23 4.86 27.02
N GLN A 38 0.20 3.66 27.44
CA GLN A 38 1.63 3.34 27.56
C GLN A 38 2.32 3.39 26.20
N ALA A 39 1.67 2.86 25.17
CA ALA A 39 2.19 2.84 23.81
C ALA A 39 2.39 4.25 23.26
N HIS A 40 1.42 5.15 23.39
CA HIS A 40 1.58 6.55 22.97
C HIS A 40 2.64 7.31 23.77
N ALA A 41 2.71 7.09 25.09
CA ALA A 41 3.74 7.73 25.90
C ALA A 41 5.16 7.23 25.53
N PHE A 42 5.28 5.95 25.15
CA PHE A 42 6.54 5.38 24.67
C PHE A 42 6.89 5.85 23.25
N GLU A 43 5.90 5.95 22.35
CA GLU A 43 6.08 6.52 21.01
C GLU A 43 6.70 7.91 21.07
N ALA A 44 6.20 8.80 21.93
CA ALA A 44 6.75 10.13 22.11
C ALA A 44 8.27 10.10 22.47
N LYS A 45 8.69 9.11 23.29
CA LYS A 45 10.10 8.93 23.63
C LYS A 45 10.94 8.35 22.51
N LEU A 46 10.36 7.54 21.64
CA LEU A 46 11.00 7.07 20.40
C LEU A 46 11.14 8.22 19.40
N GLU A 47 10.10 9.04 19.25
CA GLU A 47 10.10 10.17 18.33
C GLU A 47 11.14 11.23 18.70
N GLU A 48 11.29 11.55 20.01
CA GLU A 48 12.34 12.44 20.51
C GLU A 48 13.76 12.01 20.07
N ARG A 49 13.99 10.69 19.87
CA ARG A 49 15.31 10.13 19.56
C ARG A 49 15.52 9.77 18.09
N LEU A 50 14.50 9.26 17.42
CA LEU A 50 14.56 8.76 16.05
C LEU A 50 14.10 9.79 15.02
N GLY A 51 13.25 10.75 15.42
CA GLY A 51 12.70 11.75 14.52
C GLY A 51 12.11 11.15 13.25
N PRO A 52 12.55 11.58 12.06
CA PRO A 52 11.99 11.15 10.79
C PRO A 52 12.26 9.66 10.43
N GLN A 53 13.11 8.96 11.19
CA GLN A 53 13.36 7.53 11.00
C GLN A 53 12.24 6.67 11.61
N LEU A 54 11.43 7.24 12.51
CA LEU A 54 10.28 6.55 13.10
C LEU A 54 9.09 6.58 12.14
N ILE A 55 8.49 5.42 11.88
CA ILE A 55 7.21 5.30 11.21
C ILE A 55 6.12 5.63 12.21
N GLY A 56 5.50 6.78 12.03
CA GLY A 56 4.39 7.23 12.88
C GLY A 56 3.02 6.71 12.43
N GLU A 57 1.99 7.14 13.16
CA GLU A 57 0.58 6.76 12.97
C GLU A 57 0.11 6.95 11.52
N ALA A 58 0.44 8.08 10.89
CA ALA A 58 -0.03 8.39 9.53
C ALA A 58 0.47 7.38 8.48
N GLN A 59 1.73 6.97 8.57
CA GLN A 59 2.31 5.97 7.67
C GLN A 59 1.74 4.57 7.93
N PHE A 60 1.49 4.23 9.20
CA PHE A 60 0.81 3.00 9.57
C PHE A 60 -0.61 2.97 8.98
N GLN A 61 -1.41 4.01 9.20
CA GLN A 61 -2.77 4.10 8.67
C GLN A 61 -2.82 4.11 7.14
N ALA A 62 -1.80 4.65 6.46
CA ALA A 62 -1.71 4.58 5.00
C ALA A 62 -1.57 3.14 4.47
N ARG A 63 -1.08 2.20 5.29
CA ARG A 63 -0.91 0.78 4.91
C ARG A 63 -2.08 -0.11 5.34
N VAL A 64 -2.64 0.13 6.51
CA VAL A 64 -3.70 -0.72 7.09
C VAL A 64 -5.11 -0.13 6.94
N GLY A 65 -5.22 1.15 6.62
CA GLY A 65 -6.45 1.93 6.60
C GLY A 65 -6.72 2.65 7.92
N PRO A 66 -7.23 3.89 7.88
CA PRO A 66 -7.61 4.62 9.07
C PRO A 66 -8.88 4.01 9.70
N PRO A 67 -9.05 4.12 11.03
CA PRO A 67 -10.28 3.69 11.68
C PRO A 67 -11.47 4.55 11.23
N PRO A 68 -12.70 4.00 11.23
CA PRO A 68 -13.89 4.79 10.97
C PRO A 68 -14.10 5.85 12.07
N THR A 69 -14.56 7.03 11.66
CA THR A 69 -14.84 8.14 12.58
C THR A 69 -16.33 8.25 12.90
N HIS A 70 -17.18 7.65 12.07
CA HIS A 70 -18.64 7.67 12.21
C HIS A 70 -19.20 6.25 12.16
N SER A 71 -20.33 6.05 12.81
CA SER A 71 -21.12 4.82 12.68
C SER A 71 -21.86 4.79 11.34
N LEU A 72 -22.27 3.59 10.89
CA LEU A 72 -23.08 3.45 9.68
C LEU A 72 -24.38 4.26 9.75
N GLU A 73 -24.98 4.35 10.91
CA GLU A 73 -26.21 5.13 11.12
C GLU A 73 -25.99 6.63 10.95
N GLU A 74 -24.86 7.16 11.43
CA GLU A 74 -24.47 8.56 11.22
C GLU A 74 -24.21 8.85 9.76
N VAL A 75 -23.50 7.95 9.09
CA VAL A 75 -23.23 8.04 7.65
C VAL A 75 -24.53 8.01 6.84
N ARG A 76 -25.49 7.17 7.22
CA ARG A 76 -26.81 7.12 6.60
C ARG A 76 -27.56 8.45 6.75
N ARG A 77 -27.51 9.07 7.93
CA ARG A 77 -28.08 10.41 8.15
C ARG A 77 -27.38 11.48 7.30
N GLN A 78 -26.07 11.37 7.12
CA GLN A 78 -25.33 12.30 6.24
C GLN A 78 -25.77 12.16 4.77
N VAL A 79 -26.03 10.93 4.28
CA VAL A 79 -26.58 10.71 2.92
C VAL A 79 -27.95 11.37 2.79
N ALA A 80 -28.85 11.18 3.75
CA ALA A 80 -30.16 11.83 3.73
C ALA A 80 -30.07 13.37 3.81
N THR A 81 -29.10 13.90 4.56
CA THR A 81 -28.82 15.34 4.58
C THR A 81 -28.32 15.84 3.23
N ALA A 82 -27.43 15.10 2.58
CA ALA A 82 -26.92 15.45 1.25
C ALA A 82 -28.02 15.40 0.19
N GLU A 83 -28.94 14.45 0.29
CA GLU A 83 -30.12 14.38 -0.56
C GLU A 83 -31.02 15.63 -0.40
N ASN A 84 -31.30 16.03 0.84
CA ASN A 84 -32.04 17.26 1.12
C ASN A 84 -31.33 18.51 0.58
N LEU A 85 -30.00 18.59 0.72
CA LEU A 85 -29.23 19.69 0.16
C LEU A 85 -29.36 19.75 -1.37
N PHE A 86 -29.31 18.60 -2.03
CA PHE A 86 -29.49 18.49 -3.47
C PHE A 86 -30.85 19.01 -3.93
N TYR A 87 -31.94 18.58 -3.27
CA TYR A 87 -33.30 19.02 -3.63
C TYR A 87 -33.58 20.49 -3.26
N ASN A 88 -32.81 21.09 -2.35
CA ASN A 88 -32.84 22.51 -2.02
C ASN A 88 -31.87 23.36 -2.86
N ASP A 89 -31.44 22.88 -4.02
CA ASP A 89 -30.52 23.55 -4.98
C ASP A 89 -29.13 23.89 -4.43
N ARG A 90 -28.74 23.29 -3.30
CA ARG A 90 -27.42 23.41 -2.67
C ARG A 90 -26.47 22.31 -3.19
N VAL A 91 -26.36 22.22 -4.51
CA VAL A 91 -25.67 21.09 -5.19
C VAL A 91 -24.19 20.98 -4.78
N GLY A 92 -23.51 22.12 -4.60
CA GLY A 92 -22.09 22.11 -4.18
C GLY A 92 -21.88 21.54 -2.78
N ASP A 93 -22.76 21.91 -1.83
CA ASP A 93 -22.71 21.40 -0.47
C ASP A 93 -23.07 19.91 -0.41
N ALA A 94 -24.07 19.49 -1.18
CA ALA A 94 -24.45 18.09 -1.33
C ALA A 94 -23.27 17.24 -1.83
N LEU A 95 -22.57 17.68 -2.89
CA LEU A 95 -21.41 16.97 -3.42
C LEU A 95 -20.28 16.87 -2.40
N LYS A 96 -19.97 17.94 -1.69
CA LYS A 96 -18.94 17.95 -0.65
C LYS A 96 -19.26 16.94 0.46
N LEU A 97 -20.51 16.93 0.93
CA LEU A 97 -20.95 16.01 1.96
C LEU A 97 -20.92 14.55 1.46
N LEU A 98 -21.36 14.29 0.21
CA LEU A 98 -21.32 12.95 -0.37
C LEU A 98 -19.91 12.42 -0.56
N ASP A 99 -18.97 13.25 -1.00
CA ASP A 99 -17.55 12.82 -1.13
C ASP A 99 -16.96 12.45 0.25
N GLN A 100 -17.27 13.21 1.30
CA GLN A 100 -16.88 12.87 2.68
C GLN A 100 -17.55 11.58 3.18
N THR A 101 -18.82 11.43 2.92
CA THR A 101 -19.62 10.27 3.32
C THR A 101 -19.16 8.99 2.64
N LEU A 102 -18.84 9.05 1.35
CA LEU A 102 -18.31 7.91 0.59
C LEU A 102 -16.93 7.50 1.11
N ALA A 103 -16.06 8.46 1.42
CA ALA A 103 -14.75 8.16 2.02
C ALA A 103 -14.88 7.52 3.41
N GLU A 104 -15.89 7.89 4.18
CA GLU A 104 -16.16 7.26 5.48
C GLU A 104 -16.74 5.85 5.32
N LEU A 105 -17.64 5.64 4.33
CA LEU A 105 -18.16 4.31 4.01
C LEU A 105 -17.05 3.30 3.68
N GLU A 106 -15.98 3.75 3.03
CA GLU A 106 -14.84 2.88 2.71
C GLU A 106 -14.14 2.32 3.95
N ARG A 107 -14.22 3.02 5.09
CA ARG A 107 -13.62 2.63 6.38
C ARG A 107 -14.50 1.72 7.21
N LEU A 108 -15.81 1.72 6.94
CA LEU A 108 -16.77 0.92 7.68
C LEU A 108 -16.74 -0.56 7.25
N PRO A 109 -17.06 -1.48 8.16
CA PRO A 109 -17.19 -2.90 7.82
C PRO A 109 -18.13 -3.12 6.64
N PRO A 110 -17.80 -4.00 5.69
CA PRO A 110 -18.65 -4.29 4.55
C PRO A 110 -19.90 -5.08 4.98
N GLY A 111 -20.97 -4.99 4.18
CA GLY A 111 -22.23 -5.67 4.43
C GLY A 111 -23.38 -5.08 3.61
N SER A 112 -24.55 -5.71 3.65
CA SER A 112 -25.71 -5.31 2.86
C SER A 112 -26.16 -3.87 3.12
N GLU A 113 -26.20 -3.46 4.38
CA GLU A 113 -26.61 -2.12 4.77
C GLU A 113 -25.61 -1.05 4.33
N ARG A 114 -24.29 -1.34 4.47
CA ARG A 114 -23.26 -0.46 3.93
C ARG A 114 -23.37 -0.33 2.41
N TRP A 115 -23.55 -1.45 1.71
CA TRP A 115 -23.72 -1.47 0.26
C TRP A 115 -24.93 -0.65 -0.18
N LYS A 116 -26.06 -0.79 0.51
CA LYS A 116 -27.26 0.02 0.25
C LYS A 116 -26.97 1.51 0.40
N THR A 117 -26.35 1.90 1.51
CA THR A 117 -25.99 3.29 1.77
C THR A 117 -25.01 3.85 0.73
N PHE A 118 -24.03 3.04 0.30
CA PHE A 118 -23.11 3.40 -0.78
C PHE A 118 -23.85 3.61 -2.11
N SER A 119 -24.77 2.71 -2.45
CA SER A 119 -25.57 2.84 -3.67
C SER A 119 -26.41 4.09 -3.67
N ASP A 120 -27.12 4.38 -2.57
CA ASP A 120 -27.93 5.58 -2.42
C ASP A 120 -27.05 6.85 -2.55
N ALA A 121 -25.91 6.90 -1.88
CA ALA A 121 -24.96 8.02 -1.98
C ALA A 121 -24.44 8.22 -3.40
N GLN A 122 -24.08 7.14 -4.12
CA GLN A 122 -23.60 7.23 -5.50
C GLN A 122 -24.70 7.68 -6.48
N LEU A 123 -25.94 7.25 -6.28
CA LEU A 123 -27.06 7.71 -7.11
C LEU A 123 -27.32 9.20 -6.94
N ILE A 124 -27.37 9.69 -5.70
CA ILE A 124 -27.55 11.13 -5.41
C ILE A 124 -26.35 11.92 -5.96
N ARG A 125 -25.13 11.41 -5.76
CA ARG A 125 -23.90 12.01 -6.29
C ARG A 125 -23.94 12.11 -7.81
N GLY A 126 -24.38 11.05 -8.48
CA GLY A 126 -24.56 11.03 -9.93
C GLY A 126 -25.51 12.11 -10.42
N MET A 127 -26.66 12.30 -9.76
CA MET A 127 -27.62 13.36 -10.08
C MET A 127 -27.00 14.76 -9.85
N ALA A 128 -26.36 14.98 -8.72
CA ALA A 128 -25.75 16.25 -8.35
C ALA A 128 -24.61 16.64 -9.32
N LEU A 129 -23.78 15.69 -9.72
CA LEU A 129 -22.73 15.88 -10.73
C LEU A 129 -23.31 16.20 -12.11
N TYR A 130 -24.40 15.53 -12.48
CA TYR A 130 -25.08 15.81 -13.76
C TYR A 130 -25.64 17.23 -13.80
N THR A 131 -26.31 17.65 -12.74
CA THR A 131 -26.84 19.01 -12.57
C THR A 131 -25.72 20.05 -12.64
N SER A 132 -24.56 19.75 -12.09
CA SER A 132 -23.33 20.57 -12.17
C SER A 132 -22.60 20.49 -13.52
N ARG A 133 -23.19 19.89 -14.55
CA ARG A 133 -22.63 19.68 -15.90
C ARG A 133 -21.36 18.81 -15.94
N ARG A 134 -21.01 18.11 -14.85
CA ARG A 134 -19.89 17.17 -14.74
C ARG A 134 -20.31 15.78 -15.19
N ARG A 135 -20.62 15.63 -16.48
CA ARG A 135 -21.30 14.44 -17.03
C ARG A 135 -20.50 13.16 -16.89
N GLU A 136 -19.21 13.19 -17.14
CA GLU A 136 -18.34 12.02 -17.04
C GLU A 136 -18.29 11.49 -15.61
N ALA A 137 -18.05 12.38 -14.63
CA ALA A 137 -18.07 12.01 -13.22
C ALA A 137 -19.45 11.51 -12.75
N SER A 138 -20.54 12.05 -13.30
CA SER A 138 -21.90 11.54 -13.06
C SER A 138 -22.05 10.10 -13.56
N ASP A 139 -21.60 9.84 -14.78
CA ASP A 139 -21.64 8.48 -15.35
C ASP A 139 -20.83 7.50 -14.53
N ASP A 140 -19.67 7.91 -14.00
CA ASP A 140 -18.83 7.06 -13.17
C ASP A 140 -19.51 6.73 -11.84
N ALA A 141 -20.22 7.69 -11.24
CA ALA A 141 -21.01 7.43 -10.03
C ALA A 141 -22.13 6.40 -10.30
N PHE A 142 -22.86 6.52 -11.41
CA PHE A 142 -23.87 5.54 -11.80
C PHE A 142 -23.25 4.18 -12.17
N ARG A 143 -22.12 4.16 -12.85
CA ARG A 143 -21.39 2.92 -13.16
C ARG A 143 -20.90 2.21 -11.90
N ALA A 144 -20.55 2.94 -10.83
CA ALA A 144 -20.13 2.33 -9.57
C ALA A 144 -21.22 1.40 -9.00
N VAL A 145 -22.49 1.82 -9.06
CA VAL A 145 -23.62 0.98 -8.66
C VAL A 145 -23.82 -0.18 -9.63
N LEU A 146 -23.90 0.12 -10.94
CA LEU A 146 -24.22 -0.88 -11.98
C LEU A 146 -23.15 -1.98 -12.14
N ARG A 147 -21.88 -1.70 -11.81
CA ARG A 147 -20.80 -2.69 -11.88
C ARG A 147 -21.00 -3.82 -10.87
N ILE A 148 -21.56 -3.51 -9.72
CA ILE A 148 -21.79 -4.45 -8.63
C ILE A 148 -23.20 -5.03 -8.67
N ASP A 149 -24.21 -4.19 -8.91
CA ASP A 149 -25.59 -4.59 -9.09
C ASP A 149 -26.13 -4.21 -10.49
N PRO A 150 -25.89 -5.02 -11.52
CA PRO A 150 -26.40 -4.76 -12.87
C PRO A 150 -27.93 -4.74 -12.96
N ARG A 151 -28.63 -5.27 -11.95
CA ARG A 151 -30.11 -5.31 -11.91
C ARG A 151 -30.70 -4.15 -11.11
N HIS A 152 -29.88 -3.29 -10.53
CA HIS A 152 -30.36 -2.14 -9.76
C HIS A 152 -31.34 -1.30 -10.57
N VAL A 153 -32.49 -0.96 -10.00
CA VAL A 153 -33.54 -0.17 -10.67
C VAL A 153 -33.71 1.15 -9.97
N MET A 154 -33.59 2.25 -10.70
CA MET A 154 -33.99 3.56 -10.21
C MET A 154 -35.51 3.66 -10.22
N SER A 155 -36.15 3.83 -9.04
CA SER A 155 -37.60 3.89 -8.93
C SER A 155 -38.17 5.14 -9.68
N ALA A 156 -39.38 4.98 -10.22
CA ALA A 156 -40.04 6.05 -10.93
C ALA A 156 -40.49 7.20 -10.00
N ASP A 157 -40.73 6.87 -8.74
CA ASP A 157 -41.23 7.83 -7.73
C ASP A 157 -40.09 8.72 -7.20
N ALA A 158 -38.87 8.18 -7.12
CA ALA A 158 -37.71 8.89 -6.56
C ALA A 158 -36.82 9.57 -7.64
N PHE A 159 -36.85 9.08 -8.88
CA PHE A 159 -35.92 9.54 -9.91
C PHE A 159 -36.66 9.99 -11.17
N SER A 160 -36.30 11.20 -11.66
CA SER A 160 -36.88 11.71 -12.90
C SER A 160 -36.60 10.82 -14.10
N PRO A 161 -37.45 10.81 -15.14
CA PRO A 161 -37.26 10.01 -16.35
C PRO A 161 -35.90 10.21 -17.01
N PHE A 162 -35.37 11.40 -16.90
CA PHE A 162 -34.11 11.79 -17.49
C PHE A 162 -32.89 11.03 -16.87
N TYR A 163 -32.78 10.96 -15.53
CA TYR A 163 -31.71 10.19 -14.87
C TYR A 163 -31.87 8.69 -15.09
N ARG A 164 -33.13 8.21 -15.09
CA ARG A 164 -33.42 6.79 -15.35
C ARG A 164 -32.98 6.38 -16.76
N GLN A 165 -33.26 7.20 -17.79
CA GLN A 165 -32.83 6.93 -19.17
C GLN A 165 -31.29 6.91 -19.27
N ARG A 166 -30.60 7.84 -18.60
CA ARG A 166 -29.12 7.84 -18.57
C ARG A 166 -28.58 6.59 -17.92
N PHE A 167 -29.13 6.21 -16.79
CA PHE A 167 -28.73 5.01 -16.04
C PHE A 167 -28.95 3.74 -16.88
N GLU A 168 -30.08 3.62 -17.56
CA GLU A 168 -30.35 2.49 -18.45
C GLU A 168 -29.41 2.43 -19.67
N LYS A 169 -29.02 3.58 -20.19
CA LYS A 169 -28.01 3.63 -21.25
C LYS A 169 -26.67 3.09 -20.75
N LEU A 170 -26.22 3.52 -19.59
CA LEU A 170 -24.98 3.05 -18.96
C LEU A 170 -25.03 1.57 -18.64
N ARG A 171 -26.19 1.04 -18.19
CA ARG A 171 -26.39 -0.39 -17.98
C ARG A 171 -26.15 -1.19 -19.27
N LYS A 172 -26.71 -0.75 -20.40
CA LYS A 172 -26.52 -1.38 -21.71
C LYS A 172 -25.06 -1.33 -22.17
N GLU A 173 -24.37 -0.23 -21.89
CA GLU A 173 -22.94 -0.07 -22.19
C GLU A 173 -22.11 -1.05 -21.36
N LEU A 174 -22.35 -1.14 -20.04
CA LEU A 174 -21.64 -2.05 -19.13
C LEU A 174 -21.94 -3.53 -19.42
N ALA A 175 -23.13 -3.88 -19.87
CA ALA A 175 -23.47 -5.25 -20.26
C ALA A 175 -22.62 -5.74 -21.45
N ARG A 176 -22.14 -4.83 -22.30
CA ARG A 176 -21.27 -5.11 -23.47
C ARG A 176 -19.79 -4.88 -23.16
N ALA A 177 -19.47 -4.34 -22.00
CA ALA A 177 -18.09 -4.04 -21.61
C ALA A 177 -17.29 -5.33 -21.42
N ARG A 178 -16.00 -5.28 -21.75
CA ARG A 178 -15.07 -6.36 -21.49
C ARG A 178 -15.00 -6.63 -19.99
N ARG A 179 -15.05 -7.90 -19.62
CA ARG A 179 -14.91 -8.37 -18.24
C ARG A 179 -13.55 -8.98 -18.04
N TYR A 180 -13.07 -8.86 -16.81
CA TYR A 180 -11.79 -9.41 -16.37
C TYR A 180 -12.03 -10.25 -15.13
N ARG A 181 -11.18 -11.25 -14.96
CA ARG A 181 -11.25 -12.16 -13.82
C ARG A 181 -10.47 -11.61 -12.64
N LEU A 182 -11.13 -11.52 -11.49
CA LEU A 182 -10.51 -11.28 -10.19
C LEU A 182 -10.53 -12.58 -9.40
N SER A 183 -9.36 -13.20 -9.24
CA SER A 183 -9.20 -14.41 -8.43
C SER A 183 -8.77 -14.02 -7.01
N VAL A 184 -9.50 -14.49 -6.00
CA VAL A 184 -9.23 -14.16 -4.60
C VAL A 184 -9.03 -15.42 -3.78
N GLN A 185 -7.88 -15.50 -3.09
CA GLN A 185 -7.53 -16.61 -2.20
C GLN A 185 -7.15 -16.07 -0.82
N THR A 186 -7.53 -16.77 0.23
CA THR A 186 -7.18 -16.42 1.62
C THR A 186 -6.61 -17.60 2.39
N THR A 187 -5.83 -17.28 3.41
CA THR A 187 -5.39 -18.20 4.44
C THR A 187 -5.82 -17.64 5.81
N PRO A 188 -6.74 -18.32 6.55
CA PRO A 188 -7.53 -19.49 6.17
C PRO A 188 -8.58 -19.21 5.07
N SER A 189 -9.05 -20.25 4.40
CA SER A 189 -10.08 -20.17 3.34
C SER A 189 -11.49 -19.92 3.90
N ALA A 190 -12.49 -19.89 3.01
CA ALA A 190 -13.91 -19.68 3.33
C ALA A 190 -14.23 -18.32 3.97
N ALA A 191 -13.56 -17.28 3.51
CA ALA A 191 -13.86 -15.89 3.87
C ALA A 191 -14.75 -15.23 2.80
N GLY A 192 -15.65 -14.35 3.21
CA GLY A 192 -16.46 -13.54 2.28
C GLY A 192 -15.57 -12.59 1.47
N VAL A 193 -15.85 -12.46 0.17
CA VAL A 193 -15.21 -11.49 -0.72
C VAL A 193 -16.18 -10.35 -0.97
N PHE A 194 -15.81 -9.17 -0.51
CA PHE A 194 -16.59 -7.95 -0.63
C PHE A 194 -15.93 -7.02 -1.65
N VAL A 195 -16.72 -6.56 -2.61
CA VAL A 195 -16.27 -5.59 -3.63
C VAL A 195 -17.15 -4.35 -3.48
N ASP A 196 -16.52 -3.21 -3.27
CA ASP A 196 -17.18 -1.93 -2.96
C ASP A 196 -18.19 -2.02 -1.80
N GLY A 197 -18.02 -3.01 -0.91
CA GLY A 197 -18.88 -3.28 0.23
C GLY A 197 -19.94 -4.37 0.03
N ALA A 198 -20.19 -4.80 -1.21
CA ALA A 198 -21.14 -5.89 -1.52
C ALA A 198 -20.44 -7.25 -1.43
N LEU A 199 -21.10 -8.23 -0.82
CA LEU A 199 -20.65 -9.62 -0.80
C LEU A 199 -20.89 -10.26 -2.18
N LEU A 200 -19.82 -10.63 -2.89
CA LEU A 200 -19.92 -11.27 -4.21
C LEU A 200 -19.53 -12.75 -4.21
N GLY A 201 -18.97 -13.27 -3.14
CA GLY A 201 -18.59 -14.70 -3.07
C GLY A 201 -17.81 -15.03 -1.81
N HIS A 202 -17.25 -16.24 -1.77
CA HIS A 202 -16.40 -16.73 -0.68
C HIS A 202 -15.11 -17.33 -1.26
N THR A 203 -14.01 -17.17 -0.54
CA THR A 203 -12.70 -17.66 -0.97
C THR A 203 -12.57 -19.19 -0.88
N PRO A 204 -11.93 -19.84 -1.86
CA PRO A 204 -11.36 -19.26 -3.07
C PRO A 204 -12.46 -18.83 -4.06
N ALA A 205 -12.37 -17.58 -4.55
CA ALA A 205 -13.37 -17.00 -5.45
C ALA A 205 -12.74 -16.62 -6.79
N SER A 206 -13.57 -16.68 -7.84
CA SER A 206 -13.24 -16.17 -9.17
C SER A 206 -14.41 -15.31 -9.65
N LEU A 207 -14.22 -14.01 -9.66
CA LEU A 207 -15.24 -13.01 -9.99
C LEU A 207 -14.97 -12.46 -11.38
N GLU A 208 -15.98 -12.39 -12.22
CA GLU A 208 -15.90 -11.70 -13.52
C GLU A 208 -16.55 -10.32 -13.42
N LEU A 209 -15.73 -9.27 -13.45
CA LEU A 209 -16.16 -7.89 -13.27
C LEU A 209 -15.81 -7.05 -14.51
N PRO A 210 -16.62 -6.03 -14.86
CA PRO A 210 -16.25 -5.08 -15.89
C PRO A 210 -14.94 -4.35 -15.55
N ALA A 211 -14.27 -3.80 -16.55
CA ALA A 211 -13.14 -2.92 -16.30
C ALA A 211 -13.52 -1.78 -15.34
N GLY A 212 -12.65 -1.48 -14.36
CA GLY A 212 -12.91 -0.42 -13.38
C GLY A 212 -11.98 -0.46 -12.20
N SER A 213 -12.14 0.53 -11.32
CA SER A 213 -11.50 0.55 -10.01
C SER A 213 -12.50 0.05 -8.96
N TYR A 214 -12.04 -0.81 -8.09
CA TYR A 214 -12.83 -1.47 -7.05
C TYR A 214 -12.09 -1.43 -5.73
N GLN A 215 -12.82 -1.39 -4.63
CA GLN A 215 -12.27 -1.66 -3.30
C GLN A 215 -12.61 -3.09 -2.90
N VAL A 216 -11.60 -3.90 -2.67
CA VAL A 216 -11.76 -5.31 -2.28
C VAL A 216 -11.39 -5.49 -0.82
N LEU A 217 -12.30 -6.08 -0.04
CA LEU A 217 -12.05 -6.59 1.31
C LEU A 217 -12.41 -8.07 1.37
N VAL A 218 -11.73 -8.77 2.24
CA VAL A 218 -12.00 -10.20 2.50
C VAL A 218 -12.16 -10.39 3.99
N GLY A 219 -13.10 -11.19 4.43
CA GLY A 219 -13.26 -11.38 5.86
C GLY A 219 -14.41 -12.26 6.28
N LYS A 220 -14.54 -12.36 7.60
CA LYS A 220 -15.65 -12.97 8.32
C LYS A 220 -16.39 -11.88 9.08
N PRO A 221 -17.61 -12.10 9.59
CA PRO A 221 -18.45 -11.03 10.13
C PRO A 221 -17.81 -10.09 11.14
N GLU A 222 -16.80 -10.54 11.89
CA GLU A 222 -16.18 -9.75 12.96
C GLU A 222 -14.76 -9.26 12.65
N ALA A 223 -14.16 -9.69 11.51
CA ALA A 223 -12.78 -9.37 11.20
C ALA A 223 -12.51 -9.41 9.70
N PHE A 224 -12.00 -8.33 9.17
CA PHE A 224 -11.75 -8.11 7.76
C PHE A 224 -10.28 -7.89 7.47
N SER A 225 -9.90 -8.13 6.23
CA SER A 225 -8.58 -7.77 5.68
C SER A 225 -8.44 -6.26 5.56
N PHE A 226 -7.22 -5.80 5.27
CA PHE A 226 -7.02 -4.42 4.84
C PHE A 226 -7.77 -4.14 3.53
N PRO A 227 -8.30 -2.90 3.36
CA PRO A 227 -8.93 -2.50 2.10
C PRO A 227 -7.89 -2.43 0.98
N ARG A 228 -8.21 -3.02 -0.18
CA ARG A 228 -7.32 -3.05 -1.34
C ARG A 228 -7.97 -2.37 -2.54
N PRO A 229 -7.41 -1.26 -3.01
CA PRO A 229 -7.82 -0.71 -4.29
C PRO A 229 -7.30 -1.63 -5.42
N VAL A 230 -8.19 -2.07 -6.28
CA VAL A 230 -7.90 -2.93 -7.44
C VAL A 230 -8.36 -2.24 -8.71
N ALA A 231 -7.42 -1.85 -9.56
CA ALA A 231 -7.72 -1.38 -10.90
C ALA A 231 -7.77 -2.58 -11.84
N LEU A 232 -8.98 -3.01 -12.20
CA LEU A 232 -9.21 -4.19 -13.03
C LEU A 232 -9.23 -3.78 -14.51
N ARG A 233 -8.08 -3.90 -15.18
CA ARG A 233 -7.88 -3.68 -16.62
C ARG A 233 -7.41 -4.95 -17.35
N GLU A 234 -7.05 -5.95 -16.60
CA GLU A 234 -6.62 -7.29 -16.96
C GLU A 234 -7.00 -8.27 -15.85
N ASP A 235 -6.85 -9.57 -16.09
CA ASP A 235 -7.08 -10.57 -15.06
C ASP A 235 -6.12 -10.36 -13.89
N ASN A 236 -6.63 -10.40 -12.66
CA ASN A 236 -5.88 -10.11 -11.45
C ASN A 236 -6.08 -11.22 -10.41
N ALA A 237 -5.06 -11.44 -9.57
CA ALA A 237 -5.09 -12.42 -8.50
C ALA A 237 -4.67 -11.78 -7.17
N LEU A 238 -5.53 -11.89 -6.17
CA LEU A 238 -5.29 -11.46 -4.80
C LEU A 238 -5.08 -12.66 -3.90
N ARG A 239 -3.98 -12.64 -3.13
CA ARG A 239 -3.74 -13.57 -2.03
C ARG A 239 -3.67 -12.80 -0.74
N VAL A 240 -4.45 -13.22 0.25
CA VAL A 240 -4.61 -12.52 1.52
C VAL A 240 -4.29 -13.46 2.68
N ASP A 241 -3.32 -13.09 3.49
CA ASP A 241 -3.09 -13.72 4.80
C ASP A 241 -4.07 -13.12 5.82
N LEU A 242 -5.27 -13.67 5.83
CA LEU A 242 -6.36 -13.17 6.65
C LEU A 242 -6.05 -13.34 8.15
N GLY A 243 -5.33 -14.41 8.52
CA GLY A 243 -4.93 -14.63 9.92
C GLY A 243 -4.05 -13.50 10.45
N PHE A 244 -3.10 -13.04 9.63
CA PHE A 244 -2.29 -11.87 9.98
C PHE A 244 -3.10 -10.57 9.98
N GLU A 245 -3.83 -10.30 8.90
CA GLU A 245 -4.50 -9.00 8.75
C GLU A 245 -5.60 -8.77 9.78
N GLN A 246 -6.30 -9.82 10.18
CA GLN A 246 -7.26 -9.76 11.30
C GLN A 246 -6.62 -9.47 12.66
N SER A 247 -5.32 -9.77 12.82
CA SER A 247 -4.60 -9.42 14.03
C SER A 247 -4.24 -7.95 14.14
N VAL A 248 -4.40 -7.18 13.05
CA VAL A 248 -4.12 -5.73 12.99
C VAL A 248 -5.46 -4.98 12.85
N PRO A 249 -6.18 -4.71 13.94
CA PRO A 249 -7.45 -4.00 13.85
C PRO A 249 -7.23 -2.56 13.37
N PRO A 250 -8.21 -1.97 12.65
CA PRO A 250 -8.18 -0.55 12.34
C PRO A 250 -8.16 0.25 13.64
N SER A 251 -7.03 0.86 13.95
CA SER A 251 -6.80 1.62 15.18
C SER A 251 -5.94 2.84 14.90
N ARG A 252 -5.98 3.83 15.80
CA ARG A 252 -5.11 4.99 15.70
C ARG A 252 -3.65 4.61 15.97
N ALA A 253 -3.42 3.87 17.05
CA ALA A 253 -2.08 3.39 17.40
C ALA A 253 -1.77 2.05 16.71
N PRO A 254 -0.53 1.81 16.25
CA PRO A 254 -0.11 0.51 15.78
C PRO A 254 -0.31 -0.55 16.86
N CYS A 255 -1.21 -1.51 16.62
CA CYS A 255 -1.52 -2.55 17.59
C CYS A 255 -1.77 -3.90 16.90
N LEU A 256 -1.27 -4.96 17.51
CA LEU A 256 -1.52 -6.34 17.15
C LEU A 256 -2.37 -7.00 18.22
N GLN A 257 -3.59 -7.38 17.85
CA GLN A 257 -4.48 -8.14 18.70
C GLN A 257 -3.90 -9.51 18.98
N GLN A 258 -3.68 -9.84 20.25
CA GLN A 258 -3.24 -11.17 20.62
C GLN A 258 -4.40 -12.16 20.49
N ALA A 259 -4.28 -13.10 19.55
CA ALA A 259 -5.26 -14.16 19.41
C ALA A 259 -5.13 -15.16 20.58
N THR A 260 -6.22 -15.41 21.28
CA THR A 260 -6.30 -16.50 22.25
C THR A 260 -6.32 -17.84 21.51
N GLY A 261 -5.21 -18.59 21.55
CA GLY A 261 -5.12 -19.96 21.03
C GLY A 261 -4.73 -20.11 19.56
N GLY A 262 -4.26 -19.05 18.88
CA GLY A 262 -3.77 -19.12 17.50
C GLY A 262 -2.39 -19.80 17.39
N LYS A 263 -2.14 -20.52 16.26
CA LYS A 263 -0.84 -21.11 15.94
C LYS A 263 0.23 -20.07 15.62
N ASP A 264 -0.16 -18.86 15.21
CA ASP A 264 0.75 -17.76 14.92
C ASP A 264 1.19 -17.09 16.21
N THR A 265 2.49 -17.06 16.43
CA THR A 265 3.06 -16.35 17.57
C THR A 265 2.91 -14.84 17.37
N PRO A 266 2.66 -14.05 18.42
CA PRO A 266 2.61 -12.59 18.33
C PRO A 266 3.83 -11.96 17.63
N LEU A 267 5.00 -12.57 17.80
CA LEU A 267 6.23 -12.14 17.14
C LEU A 267 6.24 -12.42 15.63
N GLY A 268 5.61 -13.51 15.17
CA GLY A 268 5.47 -13.80 13.74
C GLY A 268 4.59 -12.76 13.03
N ASN A 269 3.48 -12.38 13.64
CA ASN A 269 2.61 -11.32 13.11
C ASN A 269 3.28 -9.94 13.19
N ALA A 270 4.05 -9.66 14.25
CA ALA A 270 4.84 -8.43 14.33
C ALA A 270 5.86 -8.35 13.20
N LEU A 271 6.56 -9.46 12.88
CA LEU A 271 7.49 -9.50 11.75
C LEU A 271 6.78 -9.22 10.41
N LYS A 272 5.63 -9.86 10.16
CA LYS A 272 4.81 -9.60 8.97
C LYS A 272 4.41 -8.12 8.88
N LEU A 273 4.07 -7.49 10.01
CA LEU A 273 3.76 -6.05 10.06
C LEU A 273 4.99 -5.21 9.73
N GLY A 274 6.16 -5.52 10.28
CA GLY A 274 7.40 -4.82 9.95
C GLY A 274 7.75 -4.88 8.46
N LEU A 275 7.54 -6.04 7.83
CA LEU A 275 7.70 -6.21 6.38
C LEU A 275 6.65 -5.40 5.59
N LEU A 276 5.40 -5.36 6.04
CA LEU A 276 4.35 -4.55 5.41
C LEU A 276 4.67 -3.05 5.47
N LEU A 277 5.24 -2.59 6.58
CA LEU A 277 5.65 -1.20 6.79
C LEU A 277 6.99 -0.85 6.11
N GLU A 278 7.69 -1.86 5.57
CA GLU A 278 8.99 -1.71 4.91
C GLU A 278 10.03 -1.07 5.86
N VAL A 279 10.09 -1.56 7.11
CA VAL A 279 11.05 -1.09 8.11
C VAL A 279 12.16 -2.11 8.36
N ASP A 280 13.34 -1.63 8.75
CA ASP A 280 14.47 -2.49 9.10
C ASP A 280 14.34 -3.01 10.52
N THR A 281 13.78 -2.20 11.42
CA THR A 281 13.63 -2.50 12.85
C THR A 281 12.18 -2.31 13.29
N LEU A 282 11.65 -3.30 14.02
CA LEU A 282 10.35 -3.21 14.66
C LEU A 282 10.46 -3.36 16.16
N VAL A 283 9.97 -2.39 16.91
CA VAL A 283 9.86 -2.43 18.37
C VAL A 283 8.50 -2.97 18.77
N VAL A 284 8.47 -4.10 19.45
CA VAL A 284 7.25 -4.75 19.93
C VAL A 284 7.05 -4.43 21.39
N LEU A 285 6.01 -3.71 21.74
CA LEU A 285 5.67 -3.29 23.09
C LEU A 285 4.57 -4.20 23.69
N ARG A 286 4.72 -4.63 24.92
CA ARG A 286 3.73 -5.43 25.64
C ARG A 286 3.52 -4.91 27.05
N LEU A 287 2.28 -4.95 27.49
CA LEU A 287 1.90 -4.66 28.87
C LEU A 287 1.55 -5.99 29.56
N ASP A 288 2.43 -6.44 30.43
CA ASP A 288 2.27 -7.68 31.18
C ASP A 288 1.70 -7.36 32.58
N ARG A 289 0.53 -7.93 32.90
CA ARG A 289 -0.15 -7.79 34.19
C ARG A 289 -0.31 -9.18 34.82
N PRO A 290 0.68 -9.65 35.56
CA PRO A 290 0.55 -10.92 36.26
C PRO A 290 -0.54 -10.84 37.35
N ALA A 291 -1.19 -11.96 37.62
CA ALA A 291 -2.23 -12.04 38.67
C ALA A 291 -1.70 -11.68 40.07
N ALA A 292 -0.40 -11.91 40.30
CA ALA A 292 0.29 -11.49 41.52
C ALA A 292 1.60 -10.80 41.12
N GLY A 293 1.87 -9.63 41.71
CA GLY A 293 3.10 -8.89 41.48
C GLY A 293 2.89 -7.60 40.67
N PRO A 294 3.98 -6.90 40.39
CA PRO A 294 3.91 -5.62 39.67
C PRO A 294 3.63 -5.83 38.17
N SER A 295 2.97 -4.83 37.57
CA SER A 295 2.82 -4.75 36.12
C SER A 295 4.14 -4.36 35.46
N TRP A 296 4.36 -4.83 34.24
CA TRP A 296 5.57 -4.59 33.46
C TRP A 296 5.24 -4.06 32.08
N LEU A 297 6.01 -3.10 31.61
CA LEU A 297 6.04 -2.70 30.23
C LEU A 297 7.31 -3.28 29.60
N SER A 298 7.15 -4.25 28.72
CA SER A 298 8.26 -4.93 28.03
C SER A 298 8.35 -4.47 26.59
N ALA A 299 9.57 -4.37 26.08
CA ALA A 299 9.86 -4.02 24.69
C ALA A 299 10.87 -5.03 24.11
N ALA A 300 10.54 -5.60 22.94
CA ALA A 300 11.41 -6.45 22.15
C ALA A 300 11.74 -5.78 20.83
N VAL A 301 12.99 -5.87 20.39
CA VAL A 301 13.47 -5.32 19.12
C VAL A 301 13.65 -6.45 18.12
N LEU A 302 12.94 -6.35 16.99
CA LEU A 302 13.03 -7.29 15.88
C LEU A 302 13.79 -6.65 14.71
N ASP A 303 14.78 -7.35 14.19
CA ASP A 303 15.35 -7.07 12.88
C ASP A 303 14.47 -7.76 11.84
N THR A 304 13.84 -6.98 10.95
CA THR A 304 12.88 -7.51 9.98
C THR A 304 13.55 -8.23 8.81
N ARG A 305 14.83 -7.93 8.53
CA ARG A 305 15.58 -8.56 7.44
C ARG A 305 16.07 -9.95 7.82
N THR A 306 16.53 -10.10 9.06
CA THR A 306 17.02 -11.39 9.57
C THR A 306 15.95 -12.21 10.27
N ALA A 307 14.78 -11.63 10.51
CA ALA A 307 13.68 -12.20 11.29
C ALA A 307 14.11 -12.58 12.71
N GLN A 308 15.08 -11.87 13.28
CA GLN A 308 15.64 -12.15 14.60
C GLN A 308 15.24 -11.11 15.62
N ARG A 309 15.01 -11.55 16.85
CA ARG A 309 14.90 -10.67 17.99
C ARG A 309 16.30 -10.34 18.48
N THR A 310 16.68 -9.07 18.41
CA THR A 310 18.02 -8.59 18.76
C THR A 310 18.15 -8.19 20.23
N ARG A 311 17.07 -7.68 20.82
CA ARG A 311 17.04 -7.17 22.21
C ARG A 311 15.67 -7.39 22.83
N GLU A 312 15.62 -7.57 24.14
CA GLU A 312 14.39 -7.61 24.93
C GLU A 312 14.66 -7.09 26.33
N GLY A 313 13.85 -6.17 26.81
CA GLY A 313 13.92 -5.62 28.15
C GLY A 313 12.60 -5.02 28.59
N GLY A 314 12.47 -4.70 29.86
CA GLY A 314 11.25 -4.14 30.40
C GLY A 314 11.50 -3.26 31.62
N ILE A 315 10.53 -2.42 31.92
CA ILE A 315 10.46 -1.59 33.12
C ILE A 315 9.28 -2.00 33.98
N GLN A 316 9.48 -1.95 35.27
CA GLN A 316 8.40 -2.15 36.26
C GLN A 316 7.52 -0.90 36.32
N LEU A 317 6.21 -1.06 36.17
CA LEU A 317 5.27 0.05 36.29
C LEU A 317 5.00 0.38 37.75
N ARG A 318 5.44 1.56 38.17
CA ARG A 318 5.18 2.12 39.51
C ARG A 318 3.98 3.08 39.49
N SER A 319 3.63 3.57 38.32
CA SER A 319 2.50 4.47 38.05
C SER A 319 1.88 4.18 36.70
N GLN A 320 0.66 4.70 36.45
CA GLN A 320 -0.02 4.60 35.16
C GLN A 320 -0.44 6.02 34.71
N PRO A 321 0.15 6.54 33.60
CA PRO A 321 1.22 5.93 32.78
C PRO A 321 2.55 5.81 33.50
N ALA A 322 3.49 5.03 32.93
CA ALA A 322 4.87 4.95 33.38
C ALA A 322 5.51 6.34 33.44
N GLY A 323 6.45 6.53 34.36
CA GLY A 323 7.19 7.79 34.46
C GLY A 323 7.95 8.11 33.17
N ALA A 324 8.04 9.39 32.81
CA ALA A 324 8.73 9.83 31.59
C ALA A 324 10.19 9.37 31.54
N ASP A 325 10.87 9.32 32.69
CA ASP A 325 12.25 8.84 32.80
C ASP A 325 12.36 7.34 32.54
N ASP A 326 11.45 6.54 33.11
CA ASP A 326 11.46 5.08 32.91
C ASP A 326 11.21 4.74 31.43
N LEU A 327 10.26 5.44 30.78
CA LEU A 327 10.02 5.30 29.34
C LEU A 327 11.22 5.78 28.51
N GLY A 328 11.87 6.85 28.92
CA GLY A 328 13.08 7.38 28.26
C GLY A 328 14.24 6.39 28.32
N GLU A 329 14.43 5.69 29.45
CA GLU A 329 15.43 4.63 29.61
C GLU A 329 15.09 3.40 28.76
N LEU A 330 13.83 2.97 28.72
CA LEU A 330 13.39 1.88 27.87
C LEU A 330 13.58 2.23 26.39
N ALA A 331 13.23 3.45 25.96
CA ALA A 331 13.46 3.93 24.59
C ALA A 331 14.95 3.94 24.23
N ARG A 332 15.82 4.41 25.15
CA ARG A 332 17.26 4.38 24.94
C ARG A 332 17.76 2.94 24.77
N PHE A 333 17.35 2.04 25.64
CA PHE A 333 17.74 0.63 25.56
C PHE A 333 17.33 -0.02 24.22
N VAL A 334 16.11 0.19 23.75
CA VAL A 334 15.66 -0.40 22.47
C VAL A 334 16.39 0.15 21.26
N ILE A 335 16.83 1.41 21.32
CA ILE A 335 17.53 2.06 20.21
C ILE A 335 19.01 1.73 20.22
N THR A 336 19.69 1.92 21.36
CA THR A 336 21.16 1.82 21.45
C THR A 336 21.64 0.50 22.03
N GLY A 337 20.83 -0.20 22.83
CA GLY A 337 21.22 -1.37 23.61
C GLY A 337 21.90 -1.04 24.94
N GLU A 338 22.02 0.26 25.29
CA GLU A 338 22.60 0.67 26.57
C GLU A 338 21.74 0.22 27.74
N ARG A 339 22.37 -0.45 28.71
CA ARG A 339 21.70 -0.95 29.93
C ARG A 339 21.59 0.17 30.96
N SER A 340 20.50 0.20 31.71
CA SER A 340 20.34 1.06 32.88
C SER A 340 19.76 0.26 34.04
N GLU A 341 19.89 0.77 35.24
CA GLU A 341 19.35 0.12 36.45
C GLU A 341 17.80 0.01 36.42
N ARG A 342 17.15 0.82 35.62
CA ARG A 342 15.68 0.85 35.50
C ARG A 342 15.15 -0.18 34.52
N VAL A 343 15.99 -0.66 33.58
CA VAL A 343 15.60 -1.62 32.54
C VAL A 343 16.11 -3.00 32.90
N VAL A 344 15.19 -3.91 33.16
CA VAL A 344 15.51 -5.32 33.36
C VAL A 344 15.65 -5.96 31.99
N VAL A 345 16.87 -6.39 31.66
CA VAL A 345 17.18 -7.03 30.37
C VAL A 345 16.88 -8.53 30.48
N VAL A 346 16.11 -9.04 29.53
CA VAL A 346 15.84 -10.47 29.41
C VAL A 346 17.00 -11.11 28.65
N GLU A 347 17.97 -11.65 29.39
CA GLU A 347 19.04 -12.47 28.81
C GLU A 347 18.47 -13.84 28.44
N ARG A 348 18.25 -14.06 27.14
CA ARG A 348 18.02 -15.43 26.66
C ARG A 348 19.31 -15.91 26.05
N THR A 349 19.74 -17.10 26.48
CA THR A 349 20.69 -17.90 25.70
C THR A 349 20.11 -18.05 24.30
N VAL A 350 20.75 -17.38 23.35
CA VAL A 350 20.34 -17.37 21.95
C VAL A 350 20.46 -18.80 21.44
N SER A 351 19.36 -19.54 21.47
CA SER A 351 19.19 -20.62 20.52
C SER A 351 18.78 -19.97 19.20
N PRO A 352 19.59 -20.06 18.14
CA PRO A 352 19.24 -19.49 16.86
C PRO A 352 18.23 -20.40 16.13
N ALA A 353 17.04 -20.56 16.70
CA ALA A 353 15.92 -21.03 15.90
C ALA A 353 15.41 -19.81 15.16
N PRO A 354 15.56 -19.75 13.81
CA PRO A 354 14.95 -18.70 13.06
C PRO A 354 13.46 -18.71 13.40
N LEU A 355 12.91 -17.53 13.74
CA LEU A 355 11.46 -17.36 13.78
C LEU A 355 10.98 -17.89 12.42
N THR A 356 10.31 -19.03 12.41
CA THR A 356 9.81 -19.62 11.18
C THR A 356 8.79 -18.62 10.66
N ALA A 357 9.24 -17.70 9.80
CA ALA A 357 8.32 -16.97 8.96
C ALA A 357 7.50 -18.06 8.28
N ALA A 358 6.18 -18.03 8.47
CA ALA A 358 5.32 -18.86 7.65
C ALA A 358 5.81 -18.68 6.21
N PRO A 359 5.96 -19.74 5.42
CA PRO A 359 6.60 -19.64 4.12
C PRO A 359 6.03 -18.46 3.41
N MET A 360 6.89 -17.50 3.06
CA MET A 360 6.48 -16.39 2.20
C MET A 360 5.81 -17.06 1.02
N ILE A 361 4.51 -16.81 0.87
CA ILE A 361 3.77 -17.31 -0.30
C ILE A 361 4.59 -16.84 -1.50
N PRO A 362 5.16 -17.75 -2.30
CA PRO A 362 5.98 -17.33 -3.41
C PRO A 362 5.18 -16.32 -4.19
N ARG A 363 5.75 -15.14 -4.38
CA ARG A 363 5.18 -14.12 -5.25
C ARG A 363 4.83 -14.87 -6.53
N ALA A 364 3.56 -14.88 -6.94
CA ALA A 364 3.16 -15.56 -8.15
C ALA A 364 4.07 -15.03 -9.26
N GLU A 365 4.94 -15.89 -9.77
CA GLU A 365 5.61 -15.62 -11.02
C GLU A 365 4.50 -15.30 -12.00
N ALA A 366 4.52 -14.10 -12.54
CA ALA A 366 3.73 -13.78 -13.71
C ALA A 366 3.97 -14.94 -14.69
N PRO A 367 2.93 -15.50 -15.33
CA PRO A 367 3.11 -16.59 -16.28
C PRO A 367 4.18 -16.14 -17.26
N GLY A 368 5.38 -16.73 -17.13
CA GLY A 368 6.47 -16.47 -18.04
C GLY A 368 5.95 -16.80 -19.41
N VAL A 369 5.98 -15.84 -20.31
CA VAL A 369 5.81 -16.11 -21.74
C VAL A 369 6.90 -17.11 -22.06
N GLN A 370 6.55 -18.38 -22.14
CA GLN A 370 7.41 -19.40 -22.72
C GLN A 370 7.56 -19.03 -24.18
N LEU A 371 8.65 -18.30 -24.48
CA LEU A 371 9.12 -18.22 -25.84
C LEU A 371 9.52 -19.63 -26.23
N THR A 372 8.67 -20.29 -27.01
CA THR A 372 8.92 -21.58 -27.63
C THR A 372 10.28 -21.46 -28.35
N GLN A 373 11.26 -22.20 -27.86
CA GLN A 373 12.53 -22.32 -28.55
C GLN A 373 12.29 -22.93 -29.94
N PRO A 374 12.66 -22.29 -31.03
CA PRO A 374 12.76 -22.98 -32.33
C PRO A 374 13.85 -24.02 -32.21
N GLY A 375 13.53 -25.24 -32.62
CA GLY A 375 14.49 -26.34 -32.73
C GLY A 375 15.73 -25.99 -33.57
N PRO A 376 16.82 -26.74 -33.42
CA PRO A 376 18.10 -26.39 -34.06
C PRO A 376 18.02 -26.56 -35.57
N ALA A 377 17.97 -25.45 -36.31
CA ALA A 377 18.28 -25.43 -37.74
C ALA A 377 19.77 -25.17 -37.91
N ALA A 378 20.46 -26.12 -38.53
CA ALA A 378 21.82 -26.01 -38.93
C ALA A 378 22.03 -24.88 -39.96
N GLY A 379 23.02 -24.00 -39.73
CA GLY A 379 23.40 -22.99 -40.70
C GLY A 379 24.05 -21.76 -40.07
N SER A 380 25.35 -21.73 -40.03
CA SER A 380 26.21 -20.64 -39.59
C SER A 380 25.89 -19.32 -40.28
N ARG A 381 25.35 -18.33 -39.56
CA ARG A 381 25.52 -16.92 -39.89
C ARG A 381 25.36 -16.09 -38.61
N THR A 382 26.38 -15.28 -38.33
CA THR A 382 26.51 -14.44 -37.13
C THR A 382 25.38 -13.41 -37.01
N TRP A 383 24.29 -13.77 -36.30
CA TRP A 383 23.16 -12.91 -36.01
C TRP A 383 23.44 -11.93 -34.85
N LYS A 384 24.56 -12.08 -34.16
CA LYS A 384 24.91 -11.36 -32.90
C LYS A 384 25.19 -9.88 -33.13
N THR A 385 25.84 -9.51 -34.23
CA THR A 385 26.18 -8.11 -34.50
C THR A 385 24.94 -7.22 -34.69
N PRO A 386 23.91 -7.59 -35.50
CA PRO A 386 22.72 -6.76 -35.63
C PRO A 386 21.91 -6.72 -34.36
N THR A 387 21.85 -7.80 -33.54
CA THR A 387 21.10 -7.83 -32.29
C THR A 387 21.75 -6.99 -31.18
N GLY A 388 23.10 -7.01 -31.10
CA GLY A 388 23.86 -6.16 -30.19
C GLY A 388 23.68 -4.68 -30.50
N ILE A 389 23.71 -4.28 -31.77
CA ILE A 389 23.52 -2.89 -32.21
C ILE A 389 22.08 -2.42 -31.91
N THR A 390 21.04 -3.24 -32.15
CA THR A 390 19.65 -2.88 -31.87
C THR A 390 19.37 -2.75 -30.36
N LEU A 391 19.93 -3.63 -29.53
CA LEU A 391 19.80 -3.52 -28.06
C LEU A 391 20.50 -2.29 -27.49
N THR A 392 21.70 -1.96 -28.02
CA THR A 392 22.42 -0.74 -27.61
C THR A 392 21.68 0.51 -28.03
N ALA A 393 21.07 0.55 -29.22
CA ALA A 393 20.26 1.67 -29.69
C ALA A 393 18.97 1.85 -28.83
N LEU A 394 18.27 0.75 -28.50
CA LEU A 394 17.11 0.77 -27.62
C LEU A 394 17.46 1.21 -26.19
N GLY A 395 18.63 0.80 -25.69
CA GLY A 395 19.15 1.24 -24.41
C GLY A 395 19.42 2.74 -24.34
N ALA A 396 20.00 3.31 -25.40
CA ALA A 396 20.25 4.75 -25.51
C ALA A 396 18.95 5.55 -25.57
N ILE A 397 17.92 5.06 -26.28
CA ILE A 397 16.60 5.67 -26.33
C ILE A 397 15.94 5.62 -24.93
N GLY A 398 16.05 4.50 -24.21
CA GLY A 398 15.51 4.37 -22.84
C GLY A 398 16.15 5.37 -21.88
N LEU A 399 17.45 5.60 -21.93
CA LEU A 399 18.14 6.61 -21.13
C LEU A 399 17.74 8.04 -21.53
N GLY A 400 17.57 8.30 -22.82
CA GLY A 400 17.10 9.60 -23.33
C GLY A 400 15.69 9.92 -22.85
N LEU A 401 14.76 8.98 -22.92
CA LEU A 401 13.39 9.14 -22.39
C LEU A 401 13.38 9.32 -20.87
N GLY A 402 14.20 8.55 -20.13
CA GLY A 402 14.35 8.71 -18.69
C GLY A 402 14.77 10.13 -18.28
N THR A 403 15.71 10.73 -19.02
CA THR A 403 16.15 12.12 -18.80
C THR A 403 15.05 13.15 -19.09
N VAL A 404 14.28 12.96 -20.16
CA VAL A 404 13.15 13.85 -20.48
C VAL A 404 12.09 13.81 -19.38
N PHE A 405 11.75 12.63 -18.87
CA PHE A 405 10.80 12.49 -17.75
C PHE A 405 11.35 13.07 -16.46
N GLN A 406 12.65 12.97 -16.19
CA GLN A 406 13.27 13.59 -15.03
C GLN A 406 13.20 15.12 -15.07
N VAL A 407 13.45 15.73 -16.23
CA VAL A 407 13.32 17.19 -16.39
C VAL A 407 11.87 17.63 -16.16
N LYS A 408 10.89 16.91 -16.72
CA LYS A 408 9.48 17.20 -16.52
C LYS A 408 9.05 17.01 -15.06
N ALA A 409 9.53 15.97 -14.37
CA ALA A 409 9.26 15.75 -12.96
C ALA A 409 9.80 16.91 -12.10
N SER A 410 11.00 17.38 -12.39
CA SER A 410 11.63 18.50 -11.72
C SER A 410 10.89 19.83 -11.97
N ASP A 411 10.38 20.07 -13.18
CA ASP A 411 9.55 21.23 -13.50
C ASP A 411 8.21 21.21 -12.74
N SER A 412 7.52 20.06 -12.73
CA SER A 412 6.27 19.89 -12.00
C SER A 412 6.47 20.03 -10.47
N ALA A 413 7.55 19.48 -9.92
CA ALA A 413 7.91 19.64 -8.52
C ALA A 413 8.25 21.09 -8.16
N SER A 414 8.91 21.83 -9.06
CA SER A 414 9.22 23.23 -8.85
C SER A 414 7.95 24.12 -8.84
N LYS A 415 6.99 23.84 -9.72
CA LYS A 415 5.69 24.50 -9.74
C LYS A 415 4.87 24.22 -8.48
N PHE A 416 4.90 22.96 -8.01
CA PHE A 416 4.29 22.60 -6.72
C PHE A 416 4.93 23.39 -5.56
N ASN A 417 6.25 23.43 -5.46
CA ASN A 417 6.96 24.13 -4.40
C ASN A 417 6.73 25.66 -4.47
N GLN A 418 6.69 26.26 -5.66
CA GLN A 418 6.41 27.68 -5.82
C GLN A 418 5.00 28.07 -5.34
N ALA A 419 4.02 27.18 -5.49
CA ALA A 419 2.66 27.42 -5.01
C ALA A 419 2.58 27.58 -3.47
N TYR A 420 3.56 27.02 -2.74
CA TYR A 420 3.65 27.10 -1.28
C TYR A 420 4.77 28.05 -0.77
N ALA A 421 5.59 28.60 -1.65
CA ALA A 421 6.76 29.39 -1.27
C ALA A 421 6.43 30.69 -0.52
N ASN A 422 5.22 31.22 -0.67
CA ASN A 422 4.78 32.48 -0.05
C ASN A 422 4.13 32.30 1.33
N GLY A 423 4.13 31.10 1.91
CA GLY A 423 3.56 30.82 3.24
C GLY A 423 2.03 31.01 3.35
N SER A 424 1.35 31.32 2.26
CA SER A 424 -0.10 31.47 2.20
C SER A 424 -0.75 30.17 1.76
N ALA A 425 -1.84 29.75 2.42
CA ALA A 425 -2.62 28.61 1.97
C ALA A 425 -3.18 28.91 0.56
N PRO A 426 -3.06 27.98 -0.41
CA PRO A 426 -3.58 28.21 -1.77
C PRO A 426 -5.10 28.37 -1.75
N LEU A 427 -5.61 29.20 -2.66
CA LEU A 427 -7.04 29.38 -2.82
C LEU A 427 -7.74 28.07 -3.22
N PRO A 428 -8.96 27.80 -2.76
CA PRO A 428 -9.70 26.55 -3.08
C PRO A 428 -9.78 26.24 -4.57
N SER A 429 -9.79 27.27 -5.42
CA SER A 429 -9.77 27.12 -6.89
C SER A 429 -8.43 26.66 -7.46
N GLN A 430 -7.35 26.76 -6.71
CA GLN A 430 -5.98 26.38 -7.13
C GLN A 430 -5.56 25.00 -6.62
N VAL A 431 -6.24 24.45 -5.62
CA VAL A 431 -5.89 23.18 -4.97
C VAL A 431 -5.85 22.04 -5.99
N ALA A 432 -6.86 21.93 -6.86
CA ALA A 432 -6.91 20.87 -7.87
C ALA A 432 -5.72 20.92 -8.85
N THR A 433 -5.27 22.12 -9.24
CA THR A 433 -4.11 22.30 -10.12
C THR A 433 -2.80 21.97 -9.42
N ILE A 434 -2.70 22.30 -8.14
CA ILE A 434 -1.51 22.02 -7.32
C ILE A 434 -1.39 20.51 -7.07
N ASP A 435 -2.49 19.82 -6.76
CA ASP A 435 -2.52 18.36 -6.61
C ASP A 435 -2.17 17.65 -7.92
N GLN A 436 -2.58 18.20 -9.06
CA GLN A 436 -2.17 17.70 -10.38
C GLN A 436 -0.65 17.81 -10.57
N TYR A 437 -0.03 18.93 -10.23
CA TYR A 437 1.44 19.05 -10.30
C TYR A 437 2.18 18.04 -9.42
N ARG A 438 1.65 17.75 -8.23
CA ARG A 438 2.19 16.70 -7.35
C ARG A 438 2.08 15.32 -7.98
N SER A 439 0.91 14.98 -8.49
CA SER A 439 0.65 13.69 -9.14
C SER A 439 1.52 13.51 -10.39
N ASP A 440 1.63 14.56 -11.21
CA ASP A 440 2.47 14.56 -12.42
C ASP A 440 3.95 14.41 -12.08
N ALA A 441 4.45 15.08 -11.05
CA ALA A 441 5.81 14.94 -10.59
C ALA A 441 6.14 13.49 -10.18
N GLN A 442 5.27 12.86 -9.39
CA GLN A 442 5.44 11.47 -8.94
C GLN A 442 5.39 10.47 -10.10
N THR A 443 4.43 10.64 -11.01
CA THR A 443 4.28 9.75 -12.17
C THR A 443 5.47 9.86 -13.09
N GLN A 444 5.91 11.08 -13.40
CA GLN A 444 7.05 11.33 -14.28
C GLN A 444 8.37 10.87 -13.68
N GLN A 445 8.54 11.01 -12.37
CA GLN A 445 9.71 10.48 -11.64
C GLN A 445 9.77 8.95 -11.72
N THR A 446 8.65 8.26 -11.55
CA THR A 446 8.58 6.80 -11.68
C THR A 446 8.92 6.36 -13.11
N LEU A 447 8.39 7.05 -14.13
CA LEU A 447 8.70 6.78 -15.52
C LEU A 447 10.18 7.04 -15.84
N ALA A 448 10.81 8.05 -15.24
CA ALA A 448 12.23 8.32 -15.38
C ALA A 448 13.09 7.17 -14.86
N TYR A 449 12.79 6.65 -13.66
CA TYR A 449 13.52 5.51 -13.07
C TYR A 449 13.35 4.23 -13.87
N VAL A 450 12.15 3.95 -14.39
CA VAL A 450 11.91 2.81 -15.27
C VAL A 450 12.70 2.96 -16.58
N GLY A 451 12.68 4.15 -17.19
CA GLY A 451 13.42 4.46 -18.41
C GLY A 451 14.92 4.26 -18.22
N TRP A 452 15.51 4.75 -17.12
CA TRP A 452 16.92 4.58 -16.81
C TRP A 452 17.28 3.12 -16.50
N GLY A 453 16.46 2.42 -15.72
CA GLY A 453 16.69 1.02 -15.35
C GLY A 453 16.70 0.10 -16.58
N VAL A 454 15.67 0.19 -17.41
CA VAL A 454 15.56 -0.60 -18.64
C VAL A 454 16.62 -0.18 -19.68
N GLY A 455 16.89 1.12 -19.82
CA GLY A 455 17.89 1.65 -20.72
C GLY A 455 19.30 1.19 -20.37
N ALA A 456 19.68 1.23 -19.10
CA ALA A 456 21.00 0.76 -18.63
C ALA A 456 21.17 -0.76 -18.81
N ALA A 457 20.12 -1.54 -18.50
CA ALA A 457 20.15 -3.00 -18.70
C ALA A 457 20.30 -3.38 -20.18
N ALA A 458 19.56 -2.71 -21.07
CA ALA A 458 19.65 -2.96 -22.51
C ALA A 458 21.00 -2.55 -23.10
N LEU A 459 21.57 -1.41 -22.63
CA LEU A 459 22.94 -1.00 -23.04
C LEU A 459 23.99 -2.00 -22.56
N GLY A 460 23.91 -2.43 -21.30
CA GLY A 460 24.83 -3.42 -20.73
C GLY A 460 24.82 -4.74 -21.51
N ALA A 461 23.61 -5.27 -21.78
CA ALA A 461 23.45 -6.50 -22.55
C ALA A 461 23.89 -6.34 -23.99
N GLY A 462 23.58 -5.20 -24.63
CA GLY A 462 23.99 -4.91 -26.01
C GLY A 462 25.53 -4.80 -26.19
N LEU A 463 26.17 -4.07 -25.27
CA LEU A 463 27.64 -3.90 -25.27
C LEU A 463 28.34 -5.22 -24.96
N TRP A 464 27.79 -6.01 -24.02
CA TRP A 464 28.36 -7.33 -23.70
C TRP A 464 28.26 -8.31 -24.87
N LEU A 465 27.10 -8.37 -25.57
CA LEU A 465 26.97 -9.17 -26.82
C LEU A 465 27.93 -8.73 -27.93
N TRP A 466 28.23 -7.43 -27.99
CA TRP A 466 29.16 -6.89 -28.99
C TRP A 466 30.63 -7.17 -28.64
N LEU A 467 30.98 -7.20 -27.35
CA LEU A 467 32.36 -7.43 -26.88
C LEU A 467 32.74 -8.91 -26.76
N THR A 468 31.74 -9.84 -26.70
CA THR A 468 32.01 -11.27 -26.55
C THR A 468 31.96 -12.01 -27.87
N ASP A 469 33.12 -12.13 -28.52
CA ASP A 469 33.30 -12.95 -29.71
C ASP A 469 33.04 -14.45 -29.42
N GLY A 470 31.90 -14.95 -29.87
CA GLY A 470 31.69 -16.37 -30.15
C GLY A 470 31.30 -17.32 -29.04
N LYS A 471 31.19 -16.94 -27.74
CA LYS A 471 30.77 -17.86 -26.67
C LYS A 471 29.35 -17.54 -26.17
N PRO A 472 28.49 -18.54 -25.92
CA PRO A 472 27.17 -18.28 -25.37
C PRO A 472 27.27 -17.68 -23.95
N PRO A 473 26.39 -16.72 -23.59
CA PRO A 473 26.43 -16.09 -22.29
C PRO A 473 26.13 -17.09 -21.17
N PRO A 474 26.91 -17.06 -20.07
CA PRO A 474 26.62 -17.88 -18.89
C PRO A 474 25.49 -17.30 -18.01
N ALA A 475 24.90 -16.20 -18.42
CA ALA A 475 23.91 -15.50 -17.57
C ALA A 475 22.63 -15.14 -18.34
N THR A 476 21.50 -15.31 -17.66
CA THR A 476 20.17 -14.90 -18.12
C THR A 476 19.74 -13.68 -17.32
N VAL A 477 19.35 -12.60 -17.99
CA VAL A 477 18.80 -11.39 -17.37
C VAL A 477 17.28 -11.44 -17.49
N VAL A 478 16.59 -11.38 -16.37
CA VAL A 478 15.12 -11.30 -16.31
C VAL A 478 14.76 -9.95 -15.72
N ALA A 479 14.07 -9.12 -16.50
CA ALA A 479 13.55 -7.84 -16.07
C ALA A 479 12.06 -7.97 -15.70
N GLY A 480 11.69 -7.59 -14.47
CA GLY A 480 10.31 -7.47 -14.00
C GLY A 480 10.00 -6.05 -13.58
N PRO A 481 8.72 -5.67 -13.38
CA PRO A 481 8.36 -4.34 -12.91
C PRO A 481 8.98 -4.06 -11.54
N GLY A 482 10.04 -3.26 -11.50
CA GLY A 482 10.75 -2.85 -10.28
C GLY A 482 11.92 -3.76 -9.86
N SER A 483 12.32 -4.78 -10.66
CA SER A 483 13.51 -5.58 -10.38
C SER A 483 14.17 -6.13 -11.64
N VAL A 484 15.50 -6.18 -11.63
CA VAL A 484 16.30 -6.88 -12.64
C VAL A 484 17.08 -7.97 -11.92
N THR A 485 16.85 -9.22 -12.30
CA THR A 485 17.57 -10.37 -11.74
C THR A 485 18.51 -10.93 -12.80
N VAL A 486 19.78 -11.06 -12.45
CA VAL A 486 20.80 -11.71 -13.29
C VAL A 486 21.09 -13.07 -12.68
N ALA A 487 20.73 -14.15 -13.37
CA ALA A 487 21.04 -15.51 -12.98
C ALA A 487 22.13 -16.07 -13.91
N GLY A 488 23.24 -16.48 -13.33
CA GLY A 488 24.36 -17.08 -14.04
C GLY A 488 25.26 -17.88 -13.09
N ARG A 489 26.05 -18.78 -13.60
CA ARG A 489 27.16 -19.39 -12.84
C ARG A 489 28.36 -18.46 -12.94
N PHE A 490 28.77 -17.92 -11.79
CA PHE A 490 29.99 -17.15 -11.62
C PHE A 490 31.14 -18.07 -11.20
#